data_d40aa1ed58fae757492ac98240bafc64
#
_entry.id   d40aa1ed58fae757492ac98240bafc64
#
_cell.length_a   1.000
_cell.length_b   1.000
_cell.length_c   1.000
_cell.angle_alpha   90.00
_cell.angle_beta   90.00
_cell.angle_gamma   90.00
#
_symmetry.space_group_name_H-M   'P 1'
#
loop_
_entity.id
_entity.type
_entity.pdbx_description
1 polymer ?
#
loop_
_entity_poly.entity_id
_entity_poly.type
_entity_poly.pdbx_seq_one_letter_code
_entity_poly.pdbx_strand_id
1 'polypeptide(L)'
;MTSRAFRILLHHPAVQALLAAAEGTECHLVGGVLRDRALGLPVHDVDAVVAGRGLEIARQVAAALPARLVLLGGKDFAAYRLVGRDVTLDLWDRAGAALHEDLARRDFTVNAFALDPRTGAVIDPFGGLDDLRRRILRTTKSESFAGDPLRVLRLPRLLLRLPGFAADPETLLLARRTSPRLSEVAAERVRDELSFLFDHPEAHRGLALLVALDVYPGLWLGRPGEPGRPGGAVTELESLPDRVRELRELDPEAADSVDGRAARLAATFAHLPVQAGRSPLDFLELFRDAGYLTRATAADVARLLEWTELPDDEIGRRRFLHRAGRLWPTTACSLGARATDPARWRSALRPLVDLARKEGQEIFDPPRLLSGEEVQELLGILPGPEMGKALAAIRQAQIDGKVRTREEAMELLRG
;
A
#
# COMPACT_ATOMS: atom_id res chain seq x y z
N MET A 1 19.48 -7.27 28.82
CA MET A 1 19.08 -7.76 27.46
C MET A 1 19.67 -6.94 26.32
N THR A 2 19.78 -5.64 26.41
CA THR A 2 20.19 -4.70 25.35
C THR A 2 21.63 -4.87 24.85
N SER A 3 22.62 -5.06 25.73
CA SER A 3 24.05 -5.15 25.34
C SER A 3 24.37 -6.29 24.34
N ARG A 4 23.74 -7.48 24.49
CA ARG A 4 23.99 -8.61 23.58
C ARG A 4 23.31 -8.42 22.22
N ALA A 5 22.14 -7.82 22.18
CA ALA A 5 21.40 -7.58 20.94
C ALA A 5 22.17 -6.63 19.99
N PHE A 6 22.77 -5.59 20.53
CA PHE A 6 23.50 -4.59 19.73
C PHE A 6 24.92 -5.03 19.32
N ARG A 7 25.55 -6.00 20.01
CA ARG A 7 26.90 -6.50 19.64
C ARG A 7 26.98 -6.97 18.20
N ILE A 8 25.92 -7.56 17.66
CA ILE A 8 25.91 -8.05 16.27
C ILE A 8 25.97 -6.86 15.29
N LEU A 9 25.31 -5.73 15.61
CA LEU A 9 25.40 -4.52 14.80
C LEU A 9 26.83 -3.96 14.79
N LEU A 10 27.53 -4.01 15.91
CA LEU A 10 28.91 -3.51 16.00
C LEU A 10 29.88 -4.27 15.07
N HIS A 11 29.61 -5.55 14.79
CA HIS A 11 30.41 -6.36 13.85
C HIS A 11 29.89 -6.31 12.39
N HIS A 12 28.80 -5.56 12.13
CA HIS A 12 28.27 -5.44 10.79
C HIS A 12 29.24 -4.70 9.86
N PRO A 13 29.51 -5.20 8.62
CA PRO A 13 30.51 -4.60 7.72
C PRO A 13 30.30 -3.11 7.47
N ALA A 14 29.03 -2.67 7.30
CA ALA A 14 28.72 -1.26 7.12
C ALA A 14 29.05 -0.40 8.36
N VAL A 15 28.86 -0.94 9.56
CA VAL A 15 29.20 -0.23 10.81
C VAL A 15 30.71 -0.16 10.99
N GLN A 16 31.45 -1.21 10.62
CA GLN A 16 32.92 -1.20 10.67
C GLN A 16 33.51 -0.22 9.66
N ALA A 17 32.98 -0.19 8.43
CA ALA A 17 33.40 0.78 7.42
C ALA A 17 33.07 2.24 7.86
N LEU A 18 31.89 2.43 8.46
CA LEU A 18 31.50 3.74 9.03
C LEU A 18 32.44 4.17 10.15
N LEU A 19 32.78 3.28 11.07
CA LEU A 19 33.70 3.58 12.18
C LEU A 19 35.11 3.97 11.70
N ALA A 20 35.63 3.28 10.70
CA ALA A 20 36.90 3.60 10.09
C ALA A 20 36.86 4.98 9.39
N ALA A 21 35.81 5.24 8.59
CA ALA A 21 35.67 6.52 7.90
C ALA A 21 35.38 7.69 8.84
N ALA A 22 34.70 7.46 9.96
CA ALA A 22 34.34 8.48 10.96
C ALA A 22 35.38 8.63 12.07
N GLU A 23 36.65 8.20 11.84
CA GLU A 23 37.70 8.43 12.84
C GLU A 23 37.82 9.91 13.20
N GLY A 24 37.92 10.21 14.51
CA GLY A 24 37.95 11.58 15.01
C GLY A 24 36.64 12.35 14.89
N THR A 25 35.57 11.76 14.37
CA THR A 25 34.24 12.39 14.27
C THR A 25 33.23 11.64 15.14
N GLU A 26 32.40 12.37 15.88
CA GLU A 26 31.32 11.79 16.66
C GLU A 26 30.31 11.08 15.71
N CYS A 27 30.04 9.82 16.00
CA CYS A 27 29.19 8.95 15.17
C CYS A 27 28.31 8.09 16.06
N HIS A 28 27.01 7.99 15.73
CA HIS A 28 26.05 7.14 16.43
C HIS A 28 25.17 6.37 15.45
N LEU A 29 24.86 5.12 15.79
CA LEU A 29 23.77 4.39 15.16
C LEU A 29 22.46 4.86 15.79
N VAL A 30 21.38 4.96 14.98
CA VAL A 30 20.11 5.55 15.40
C VAL A 30 18.93 4.90 14.68
N GLY A 31 17.71 5.19 15.09
CA GLY A 31 16.51 4.90 14.32
C GLY A 31 16.00 3.46 14.40
N GLY A 32 15.31 3.06 13.34
CA GLY A 32 14.60 1.78 13.28
C GLY A 32 15.48 0.56 13.43
N VAL A 33 16.73 0.62 13.00
CA VAL A 33 17.71 -0.48 13.12
C VAL A 33 17.91 -0.91 14.59
N LEU A 34 18.00 0.04 15.49
CA LEU A 34 18.18 -0.24 16.91
C LEU A 34 16.93 -0.83 17.55
N ARG A 35 15.75 -0.29 17.20
CA ARG A 35 14.45 -0.83 17.61
C ARG A 35 14.27 -2.27 17.13
N ASP A 36 14.45 -2.51 15.84
CA ASP A 36 14.24 -3.82 15.23
C ASP A 36 15.22 -4.83 15.81
N ARG A 37 16.46 -4.43 16.02
CA ARG A 37 17.47 -5.28 16.67
C ARG A 37 17.14 -5.59 18.13
N ALA A 38 16.66 -4.62 18.89
CA ALA A 38 16.22 -4.82 20.27
C ALA A 38 15.04 -5.80 20.38
N LEU A 39 14.17 -5.83 19.36
CA LEU A 39 13.02 -6.73 19.24
C LEU A 39 13.38 -8.10 18.62
N GLY A 40 14.64 -8.32 18.17
CA GLY A 40 15.05 -9.55 17.49
C GLY A 40 14.55 -9.67 16.05
N LEU A 41 14.10 -8.57 15.45
CA LEU A 41 13.63 -8.53 14.07
C LEU A 41 14.81 -8.48 13.09
N PRO A 42 14.63 -8.93 11.83
CA PRO A 42 15.63 -8.78 10.78
C PRO A 42 15.98 -7.30 10.55
N VAL A 43 17.25 -7.03 10.28
CA VAL A 43 17.77 -5.70 9.98
C VAL A 43 18.36 -5.71 8.58
N HIS A 44 17.89 -4.80 7.72
CA HIS A 44 18.36 -4.64 6.35
C HIS A 44 19.05 -3.29 6.12
N ASP A 45 18.58 -2.25 6.81
CA ASP A 45 19.09 -0.89 6.68
C ASP A 45 19.74 -0.45 7.98
N VAL A 46 20.84 0.26 7.85
CA VAL A 46 21.56 0.85 8.99
C VAL A 46 21.41 2.37 8.93
N ASP A 47 20.88 2.95 9.99
CA ASP A 47 20.76 4.40 10.13
C ASP A 47 21.87 4.93 11.05
N ALA A 48 22.59 5.97 10.63
CA ALA A 48 23.63 6.60 11.42
C ALA A 48 23.60 8.13 11.33
N VAL A 49 24.12 8.77 12.36
CA VAL A 49 24.33 10.22 12.39
C VAL A 49 25.78 10.55 12.72
N VAL A 50 26.32 11.59 12.09
CA VAL A 50 27.68 12.11 12.34
C VAL A 50 27.63 13.61 12.63
N ALA A 51 28.64 14.11 13.36
CA ALA A 51 28.75 15.53 13.69
C ALA A 51 29.76 16.22 12.76
N GLY A 52 29.38 16.43 11.51
CA GLY A 52 30.22 17.00 10.46
C GLY A 52 30.90 15.95 9.57
N ARG A 53 31.51 16.40 8.49
CA ARG A 53 32.22 15.59 7.49
C ARG A 53 31.34 14.52 6.79
N GLY A 54 30.01 14.64 6.85
CA GLY A 54 29.08 13.61 6.39
C GLY A 54 29.34 13.13 4.94
N LEU A 55 29.54 14.07 3.99
CA LEU A 55 29.83 13.70 2.59
C LEU A 55 31.18 12.97 2.43
N GLU A 56 32.20 13.42 3.16
CA GLU A 56 33.51 12.80 3.12
C GLU A 56 33.45 11.36 3.67
N ILE A 57 32.81 11.18 4.83
CA ILE A 57 32.60 9.89 5.46
C ILE A 57 31.78 8.99 4.52
N ALA A 58 30.68 9.48 3.93
CA ALA A 58 29.86 8.72 3.00
C ALA A 58 30.66 8.22 1.77
N ARG A 59 31.55 9.06 1.22
CA ARG A 59 32.43 8.66 0.10
C ARG A 59 33.42 7.57 0.50
N GLN A 60 34.02 7.67 1.67
CA GLN A 60 34.97 6.67 2.19
C GLN A 60 34.27 5.34 2.44
N VAL A 61 33.07 5.35 3.06
CA VAL A 61 32.26 4.15 3.25
C VAL A 61 31.85 3.53 1.92
N ALA A 62 31.41 4.34 0.94
CA ALA A 62 31.03 3.87 -0.38
C ALA A 62 32.18 3.16 -1.11
N ALA A 63 33.41 3.65 -0.95
CA ALA A 63 34.60 3.03 -1.53
C ALA A 63 34.95 1.70 -0.82
N ALA A 64 34.78 1.65 0.52
CA ALA A 64 35.11 0.44 1.31
C ALA A 64 34.10 -0.70 1.10
N LEU A 65 32.82 -0.38 0.81
CA LEU A 65 31.74 -1.36 0.70
C LEU A 65 31.26 -1.63 -0.74
N PRO A 66 31.96 -1.30 -1.79
CA PRO A 66 31.51 -1.12 -3.18
C PRO A 66 30.03 -0.74 -3.30
N ALA A 67 29.67 0.37 -2.62
CA ALA A 67 28.29 0.83 -2.57
C ALA A 67 28.07 2.08 -3.44
N ARG A 68 26.86 2.21 -4.00
CA ARG A 68 26.46 3.40 -4.73
C ARG A 68 26.03 4.48 -3.73
N LEU A 69 26.69 5.63 -3.80
CA LEU A 69 26.31 6.82 -3.03
C LEU A 69 25.19 7.60 -3.74
N VAL A 70 24.10 7.85 -3.03
CA VAL A 70 22.97 8.70 -3.46
C VAL A 70 22.83 9.84 -2.47
N LEU A 71 22.81 11.08 -2.97
CA LEU A 71 22.58 12.26 -2.16
C LEU A 71 21.07 12.41 -1.95
N LEU A 72 20.63 12.46 -0.71
CA LEU A 72 19.25 12.68 -0.31
C LEU A 72 19.17 14.01 0.43
N GLY A 73 18.09 14.80 0.23
CA GLY A 73 17.85 16.02 0.98
C GLY A 73 17.97 17.29 0.17
N GLY A 74 17.52 18.41 0.78
CA GLY A 74 17.51 19.75 0.23
C GLY A 74 18.59 20.63 0.87
N LYS A 75 18.44 21.98 0.73
CA LYS A 75 19.44 22.96 1.16
C LYS A 75 19.80 22.93 2.65
N ASP A 76 18.87 22.46 3.49
CA ASP A 76 18.99 22.55 4.95
C ASP A 76 19.26 21.20 5.65
N PHE A 77 19.38 20.09 4.88
CA PHE A 77 19.50 18.76 5.43
C PHE A 77 20.31 17.85 4.52
N ALA A 78 21.49 17.46 4.96
CA ALA A 78 22.37 16.56 4.22
C ALA A 78 22.18 15.11 4.67
N ALA A 79 21.60 14.29 3.82
CA ALA A 79 21.48 12.87 4.02
C ALA A 79 22.13 12.11 2.84
N TYR A 80 22.81 11.03 3.15
CA TYR A 80 23.57 10.22 2.21
C TYR A 80 23.13 8.78 2.31
N ARG A 81 22.57 8.24 1.21
CA ARG A 81 22.22 6.83 1.12
C ARG A 81 23.27 6.06 0.37
N LEU A 82 23.81 5.05 1.00
CA LEU A 82 24.77 4.14 0.42
C LEU A 82 24.07 2.81 0.18
N VAL A 83 23.91 2.44 -1.10
CA VAL A 83 23.23 1.21 -1.52
C VAL A 83 24.30 0.21 -1.94
N GLY A 84 24.57 -0.76 -1.08
CA GLY A 84 25.40 -1.92 -1.34
C GLY A 84 24.57 -3.11 -1.82
N ARG A 85 25.22 -4.26 -2.01
CA ARG A 85 24.58 -5.49 -2.48
C ARG A 85 23.60 -6.06 -1.43
N ASP A 86 24.03 -6.08 -0.17
CA ASP A 86 23.31 -6.74 0.92
C ASP A 86 22.94 -5.79 2.08
N VAL A 87 23.23 -4.51 1.94
CA VAL A 87 23.01 -3.51 2.99
C VAL A 87 22.80 -2.12 2.42
N THR A 88 21.88 -1.39 3.01
CA THR A 88 21.74 0.05 2.83
C THR A 88 22.21 0.76 4.11
N LEU A 89 23.04 1.80 3.95
CA LEU A 89 23.42 2.69 5.06
C LEU A 89 22.89 4.09 4.78
N ASP A 90 22.03 4.59 5.64
CA ASP A 90 21.58 5.98 5.65
C ASP A 90 22.37 6.78 6.66
N LEU A 91 23.10 7.76 6.18
CA LEU A 91 23.96 8.63 6.98
C LEU A 91 23.45 10.06 6.96
N TRP A 92 23.20 10.62 8.14
CA TRP A 92 22.83 12.04 8.30
C TRP A 92 23.96 12.81 8.97
N ASP A 93 24.23 14.01 8.42
CA ASP A 93 25.14 14.95 9.05
C ASP A 93 24.34 15.94 9.91
N ARG A 94 24.61 15.95 11.21
CA ARG A 94 23.98 16.86 12.17
C ARG A 94 24.44 18.30 12.03
N ALA A 95 25.47 18.58 11.22
CA ALA A 95 26.04 19.89 11.00
C ALA A 95 26.36 20.65 12.32
N GLY A 96 26.78 19.92 13.36
CA GLY A 96 27.11 20.49 14.67
C GLY A 96 25.95 20.57 15.69
N ALA A 97 24.72 20.21 15.29
CA ALA A 97 23.61 20.12 16.26
C ALA A 97 23.90 19.02 17.30
N ALA A 98 23.39 19.20 18.52
CA ALA A 98 23.52 18.19 19.57
C ALA A 98 22.79 16.90 19.25
N LEU A 99 23.32 15.74 19.64
CA LEU A 99 22.66 14.44 19.43
C LEU A 99 21.24 14.42 20.03
N HIS A 100 21.06 15.01 21.20
CA HIS A 100 19.75 15.12 21.85
C HIS A 100 18.71 15.85 20.97
N GLU A 101 19.13 16.88 20.25
CA GLU A 101 18.24 17.63 19.35
C GLU A 101 17.84 16.79 18.13
N ASP A 102 18.77 16.00 17.56
CA ASP A 102 18.46 15.07 16.48
C ASP A 102 17.45 14.01 16.94
N LEU A 103 17.70 13.40 18.09
CA LEU A 103 16.79 12.40 18.66
C LEU A 103 15.41 12.99 18.99
N ALA A 104 15.34 14.24 19.47
CA ALA A 104 14.09 14.94 19.75
C ALA A 104 13.23 15.24 18.51
N ARG A 105 13.84 15.31 17.32
CA ARG A 105 13.14 15.54 16.05
C ARG A 105 12.51 14.28 15.47
N ARG A 106 12.78 13.10 16.05
CA ARG A 106 12.26 11.81 15.56
C ARG A 106 10.79 11.67 15.92
N ASP A 107 10.12 10.73 15.26
CA ASP A 107 8.68 10.50 15.37
C ASP A 107 8.28 9.93 16.73
N PHE A 108 8.85 8.77 17.09
CA PHE A 108 8.47 8.02 18.28
C PHE A 108 9.70 7.69 19.14
N THR A 109 9.50 7.59 20.45
CA THR A 109 10.55 7.28 21.44
C THR A 109 11.33 6.02 21.08
N VAL A 110 10.63 4.99 20.58
CA VAL A 110 11.23 3.72 20.13
C VAL A 110 12.20 3.86 18.95
N ASN A 111 12.21 5.02 18.27
CA ASN A 111 13.15 5.37 17.19
C ASN A 111 14.12 6.47 17.60
N ALA A 112 14.03 6.97 18.85
CA ALA A 112 14.69 8.18 19.34
C ALA A 112 15.77 7.91 20.40
N PHE A 113 16.46 6.80 20.27
CA PHE A 113 17.66 6.51 21.06
C PHE A 113 18.83 6.19 20.11
N ALA A 114 20.04 6.27 20.63
CA ALA A 114 21.27 6.09 19.88
C ALA A 114 22.18 5.04 20.54
N LEU A 115 23.04 4.45 19.73
CA LEU A 115 24.10 3.57 20.15
C LEU A 115 25.44 4.16 19.70
N ASP A 116 26.35 4.41 20.64
CA ASP A 116 27.75 4.68 20.32
C ASP A 116 28.40 3.36 19.83
N PRO A 117 28.78 3.26 18.56
CA PRO A 117 29.32 2.01 18.04
C PRO A 117 30.76 1.73 18.48
N ARG A 118 31.47 2.68 19.11
CA ARG A 118 32.82 2.49 19.64
C ARG A 118 32.80 1.88 21.03
N THR A 119 31.90 2.42 21.89
CA THR A 119 31.84 2.02 23.30
C THR A 119 30.74 0.98 23.57
N GLY A 120 29.75 0.87 22.67
CA GLY A 120 28.54 0.10 22.90
C GLY A 120 27.56 0.76 23.88
N ALA A 121 27.79 2.02 24.25
CA ALA A 121 26.92 2.76 25.13
C ALA A 121 25.62 3.16 24.44
N VAL A 122 24.49 3.02 25.14
CA VAL A 122 23.17 3.45 24.65
C VAL A 122 22.82 4.79 25.27
N ILE A 123 22.38 5.72 24.42
CA ILE A 123 21.93 7.08 24.79
C ILE A 123 20.43 7.14 24.52
N ASP A 124 19.62 7.16 25.57
CA ASP A 124 18.16 7.09 25.49
C ASP A 124 17.51 8.21 26.30
N PRO A 125 17.50 9.45 25.79
CA PRO A 125 17.00 10.61 26.53
C PRO A 125 15.47 10.66 26.65
N PHE A 126 14.73 9.86 25.83
CA PHE A 126 13.27 9.88 25.75
C PHE A 126 12.60 8.60 26.28
N GLY A 127 13.36 7.68 26.86
CA GLY A 127 12.82 6.43 27.42
C GLY A 127 12.35 5.40 26.39
N GLY A 128 12.91 5.44 25.18
CA GLY A 128 12.54 4.55 24.08
C GLY A 128 12.74 3.08 24.38
N LEU A 129 13.78 2.70 25.16
CA LEU A 129 14.02 1.35 25.60
C LEU A 129 12.98 0.84 26.61
N ASP A 130 12.42 1.71 27.43
CA ASP A 130 11.32 1.37 28.35
C ASP A 130 10.02 1.18 27.54
N ASP A 131 9.71 2.09 26.63
CA ASP A 131 8.56 1.98 25.74
C ASP A 131 8.64 0.73 24.86
N LEU A 132 9.83 0.32 24.37
CA LEU A 132 10.04 -0.95 23.67
C LEU A 132 9.68 -2.15 24.56
N ARG A 133 10.13 -2.17 25.81
CA ARG A 133 9.81 -3.26 26.75
C ARG A 133 8.31 -3.34 27.04
N ARG A 134 7.65 -2.19 27.18
CA ARG A 134 6.20 -2.08 27.41
C ARG A 134 5.37 -2.24 26.16
N ARG A 135 6.00 -2.26 24.99
CA ARG A 135 5.35 -2.29 23.68
C ARG A 135 4.40 -1.08 23.46
N ILE A 136 4.90 0.10 23.75
CA ILE A 136 4.16 1.36 23.61
C ILE A 136 4.78 2.18 22.47
N LEU A 137 3.95 2.73 21.59
CA LEU A 137 4.34 3.80 20.66
C LEU A 137 3.95 5.14 21.25
N ARG A 138 4.96 5.90 21.64
CA ARG A 138 4.87 7.25 22.21
C ARG A 138 5.62 8.23 21.32
N THR A 139 5.05 9.41 21.07
CA THR A 139 5.77 10.48 20.39
C THR A 139 6.90 11.04 21.27
N THR A 140 7.98 11.51 20.65
CA THR A 140 9.14 12.06 21.39
C THR A 140 8.79 13.34 22.14
N LYS A 141 7.91 14.18 21.56
CA LYS A 141 7.45 15.45 22.14
C LYS A 141 6.10 15.85 21.53
N SER A 142 5.38 16.75 22.19
CA SER A 142 4.06 17.25 21.78
C SER A 142 4.05 17.86 20.37
N GLU A 143 5.12 18.56 20.00
CA GLU A 143 5.26 19.25 18.72
C GLU A 143 5.67 18.33 17.57
N SER A 144 5.95 17.06 17.84
CA SER A 144 6.47 16.11 16.86
C SER A 144 5.57 15.97 15.63
N PHE A 145 4.26 15.82 15.83
CA PHE A 145 3.29 15.74 14.73
C PHE A 145 3.09 17.09 14.03
N ALA A 146 3.11 18.19 14.77
CA ALA A 146 2.97 19.53 14.20
C ALA A 146 4.15 19.89 13.27
N GLY A 147 5.35 19.39 13.57
CA GLY A 147 6.54 19.59 12.74
C GLY A 147 6.54 18.76 11.44
N ASP A 148 5.91 17.57 11.44
CA ASP A 148 5.73 16.73 10.25
C ASP A 148 4.41 15.97 10.36
N PRO A 149 3.32 16.50 9.76
CA PRO A 149 1.99 15.87 9.83
C PRO A 149 1.93 14.45 9.28
N LEU A 150 2.86 14.04 8.39
CA LEU A 150 2.93 12.68 7.87
C LEU A 150 3.08 11.61 8.97
N ARG A 151 3.62 11.99 10.13
CA ARG A 151 3.78 11.08 11.27
C ARG A 151 2.46 10.53 11.78
N VAL A 152 1.34 11.21 11.49
CA VAL A 152 -0.02 10.69 11.75
C VAL A 152 -0.25 9.37 11.01
N LEU A 153 0.20 9.25 9.75
CA LEU A 153 0.10 8.01 8.96
C LEU A 153 1.16 6.98 9.35
N ARG A 154 2.31 7.43 9.86
CA ARG A 154 3.36 6.52 10.33
C ARG A 154 2.96 5.74 11.59
N LEU A 155 2.05 6.27 12.39
CA LEU A 155 1.56 5.60 13.60
C LEU A 155 0.86 4.27 13.27
N PRO A 156 -0.20 4.20 12.42
CA PRO A 156 -0.81 2.92 12.01
C PRO A 156 0.18 2.00 11.30
N ARG A 157 1.06 2.53 10.46
CA ARG A 157 2.12 1.75 9.81
C ARG A 157 3.01 1.02 10.82
N LEU A 158 3.48 1.72 11.85
CA LEU A 158 4.34 1.12 12.88
C LEU A 158 3.58 0.14 13.75
N LEU A 159 2.32 0.38 14.07
CA LEU A 159 1.49 -0.57 14.82
C LEU A 159 1.24 -1.87 14.05
N LEU A 160 1.13 -1.80 12.72
CA LEU A 160 1.07 -3.01 11.88
C LEU A 160 2.42 -3.73 11.83
N ARG A 161 3.52 -2.99 11.69
CA ARG A 161 4.87 -3.57 11.63
C ARG A 161 5.35 -4.17 12.95
N LEU A 162 4.84 -3.68 14.07
CA LEU A 162 5.27 -4.06 15.43
C LEU A 162 4.12 -4.78 16.18
N PRO A 163 3.95 -6.10 16.00
CA PRO A 163 2.86 -6.85 16.62
C PRO A 163 2.87 -6.74 18.15
N GLY A 164 1.69 -6.51 18.73
CA GLY A 164 1.51 -6.38 20.16
C GLY A 164 1.86 -5.02 20.74
N PHE A 165 2.23 -4.02 19.90
CA PHE A 165 2.37 -2.64 20.34
C PHE A 165 1.02 -1.94 20.40
N ALA A 166 0.88 -1.02 21.34
CA ALA A 166 -0.25 -0.10 21.49
C ALA A 166 0.24 1.35 21.41
N ALA A 167 -0.59 2.24 20.88
CA ALA A 167 -0.28 3.66 20.91
C ALA A 167 -0.58 4.24 22.30
N ASP A 168 0.30 5.13 22.77
CA ASP A 168 0.07 5.91 23.96
C ASP A 168 -1.16 6.84 23.78
N PRO A 169 -2.05 7.00 24.78
CA PRO A 169 -3.27 7.78 24.64
C PRO A 169 -3.03 9.26 24.27
N GLU A 170 -2.00 9.89 24.80
CA GLU A 170 -1.66 11.26 24.44
C GLU A 170 -1.16 11.35 22.99
N THR A 171 -0.38 10.37 22.55
CA THR A 171 0.06 10.23 21.15
C THR A 171 -1.11 10.12 20.19
N LEU A 172 -2.16 9.34 20.53
CA LEU A 172 -3.39 9.24 19.74
C LEU A 172 -4.12 10.59 19.67
N LEU A 173 -4.21 11.29 20.78
CA LEU A 173 -4.87 12.61 20.86
C LEU A 173 -4.13 13.65 19.99
N LEU A 174 -2.80 13.70 20.07
CA LEU A 174 -1.97 14.59 19.26
C LEU A 174 -2.07 14.23 17.76
N ALA A 175 -2.04 12.95 17.41
CA ALA A 175 -2.21 12.50 16.04
C ALA A 175 -3.56 12.94 15.48
N ARG A 176 -4.66 12.74 16.23
CA ARG A 176 -6.01 13.16 15.83
C ARG A 176 -6.13 14.67 15.63
N ARG A 177 -5.52 15.45 16.51
CA ARG A 177 -5.51 16.93 16.39
C ARG A 177 -4.74 17.42 15.16
N THR A 178 -3.74 16.65 14.74
CA THR A 178 -2.88 17.01 13.60
C THR A 178 -3.39 16.46 12.28
N SER A 179 -4.28 15.45 12.27
CA SER A 179 -4.76 14.79 11.05
C SER A 179 -5.31 15.76 9.97
N PRO A 180 -5.97 16.89 10.28
CA PRO A 180 -6.42 17.82 9.25
C PRO A 180 -5.29 18.45 8.43
N ARG A 181 -4.08 18.50 8.99
CA ARG A 181 -2.89 19.06 8.32
C ARG A 181 -2.20 18.09 7.37
N LEU A 182 -2.72 16.89 7.17
CA LEU A 182 -2.21 15.95 6.16
C LEU A 182 -2.30 16.52 4.74
N SER A 183 -3.23 17.43 4.48
CA SER A 183 -3.31 18.17 3.21
C SER A 183 -2.09 19.05 2.91
N GLU A 184 -1.26 19.39 3.90
CA GLU A 184 -0.03 20.16 3.74
C GLU A 184 1.16 19.28 3.28
N VAL A 185 1.00 17.95 3.35
CA VAL A 185 2.07 16.99 3.03
C VAL A 185 2.08 16.67 1.55
N ALA A 186 3.28 16.58 0.96
CA ALA A 186 3.44 16.16 -0.43
C ALA A 186 2.78 14.80 -0.69
N ALA A 187 2.01 14.72 -1.78
CA ALA A 187 1.16 13.56 -2.11
C ALA A 187 1.95 12.26 -2.23
N GLU A 188 3.18 12.32 -2.76
CA GLU A 188 4.06 11.15 -2.88
C GLU A 188 4.37 10.52 -1.52
N ARG A 189 4.64 11.36 -0.51
CA ARG A 189 4.93 10.89 0.84
C ARG A 189 3.70 10.24 1.49
N VAL A 190 2.52 10.84 1.29
CA VAL A 190 1.23 10.29 1.76
C VAL A 190 0.96 8.96 1.06
N ARG A 191 1.14 8.90 -0.27
CA ARG A 191 0.95 7.68 -1.05
C ARG A 191 1.83 6.53 -0.56
N ASP A 192 3.10 6.80 -0.24
CA ASP A 192 4.04 5.78 0.21
C ASP A 192 3.60 5.17 1.56
N GLU A 193 3.15 6.00 2.51
CA GLU A 193 2.63 5.52 3.79
C GLU A 193 1.31 4.73 3.64
N LEU A 194 0.37 5.23 2.83
CA LEU A 194 -0.89 4.55 2.52
C LEU A 194 -0.64 3.22 1.77
N SER A 195 0.32 3.20 0.84
CA SER A 195 0.69 1.99 0.11
C SER A 195 1.14 0.89 1.05
N PHE A 196 2.04 1.23 1.98
CA PHE A 196 2.49 0.26 2.99
C PHE A 196 1.31 -0.29 3.82
N LEU A 197 0.39 0.58 4.21
CA LEU A 197 -0.77 0.19 5.00
C LEU A 197 -1.70 -0.75 4.20
N PHE A 198 -2.01 -0.42 2.95
CA PHE A 198 -2.88 -1.24 2.11
C PHE A 198 -2.22 -2.53 1.60
N ASP A 199 -0.89 -2.60 1.56
CA ASP A 199 -0.16 -3.82 1.22
C ASP A 199 -0.11 -4.81 2.40
N HIS A 200 -0.32 -4.34 3.64
CA HIS A 200 -0.22 -5.20 4.83
C HIS A 200 -1.43 -6.16 4.95
N PRO A 201 -1.23 -7.47 5.27
CA PRO A 201 -2.32 -8.43 5.44
C PRO A 201 -3.37 -8.01 6.48
N GLU A 202 -2.94 -7.37 7.58
CA GLU A 202 -3.82 -6.86 8.63
C GLU A 202 -4.22 -5.39 8.43
N ALA A 203 -4.36 -4.93 7.18
CA ALA A 203 -4.70 -3.54 6.84
C ALA A 203 -5.98 -3.04 7.54
N HIS A 204 -6.94 -3.94 7.85
CA HIS A 204 -8.16 -3.60 8.60
C HIS A 204 -7.85 -2.91 9.94
N ARG A 205 -6.80 -3.35 10.65
CA ARG A 205 -6.36 -2.72 11.92
C ARG A 205 -5.83 -1.31 11.71
N GLY A 206 -5.05 -1.12 10.63
CA GLY A 206 -4.55 0.20 10.24
C GLY A 206 -5.68 1.15 9.84
N LEU A 207 -6.65 0.65 9.04
CA LEU A 207 -7.83 1.41 8.65
C LEU A 207 -8.71 1.80 9.84
N ALA A 208 -8.94 0.88 10.78
CA ALA A 208 -9.67 1.20 12.01
C ALA A 208 -9.02 2.37 12.76
N LEU A 209 -7.69 2.40 12.79
CA LEU A 209 -6.95 3.50 13.40
C LEU A 209 -7.06 4.81 12.59
N LEU A 210 -6.98 4.76 11.25
CA LEU A 210 -7.21 5.96 10.41
C LEU A 210 -8.59 6.56 10.65
N VAL A 211 -9.62 5.71 10.82
CA VAL A 211 -10.98 6.15 11.20
C VAL A 211 -10.99 6.81 12.57
N ALA A 212 -10.37 6.17 13.57
CA ALA A 212 -10.31 6.69 14.95
C ALA A 212 -9.54 8.02 15.07
N LEU A 213 -8.52 8.20 14.22
CA LEU A 213 -7.71 9.42 14.13
C LEU A 213 -8.36 10.52 13.28
N ASP A 214 -9.53 10.24 12.67
CA ASP A 214 -10.24 11.18 11.80
C ASP A 214 -9.36 11.71 10.64
N VAL A 215 -8.59 10.79 10.01
CA VAL A 215 -7.59 11.13 8.98
C VAL A 215 -8.22 11.56 7.66
N TYR A 216 -9.40 11.03 7.34
CA TYR A 216 -10.03 11.22 6.04
C TYR A 216 -10.30 12.68 5.66
N PRO A 217 -10.79 13.58 6.55
CA PRO A 217 -10.96 14.99 6.18
C PRO A 217 -9.68 15.67 5.72
N GLY A 218 -8.54 15.33 6.35
CA GLY A 218 -7.23 15.88 5.99
C GLY A 218 -6.71 15.39 4.63
N LEU A 219 -7.03 14.15 4.25
CA LEU A 219 -6.68 13.59 2.94
C LEU A 219 -7.63 14.08 1.84
N TRP A 220 -8.87 14.43 2.18
CA TRP A 220 -9.92 14.82 1.24
C TRP A 220 -9.96 16.31 0.90
N LEU A 221 -8.86 17.03 1.01
CA LEU A 221 -8.79 18.43 0.60
C LEU A 221 -9.62 19.42 1.46
N GLY A 222 -9.58 19.27 2.77
CA GLY A 222 -9.79 20.40 3.67
C GLY A 222 -11.21 20.95 3.77
N ARG A 223 -12.23 20.10 3.82
CA ARG A 223 -13.53 20.49 4.34
C ARG A 223 -13.71 19.96 5.77
N PRO A 224 -13.38 20.73 6.80
CA PRO A 224 -13.66 20.37 8.19
C PRO A 224 -15.17 20.20 8.37
N GLY A 225 -15.60 19.09 8.96
CA GLY A 225 -16.99 18.89 9.37
C GLY A 225 -17.84 17.95 8.52
N GLU A 226 -17.32 17.37 7.43
CA GLU A 226 -18.03 16.31 6.71
C GLU A 226 -17.56 14.93 7.23
N PRO A 227 -18.45 14.15 7.87
CA PRO A 227 -18.05 12.85 8.44
C PRO A 227 -18.00 11.77 7.36
N GLY A 228 -16.84 11.58 6.76
CA GLY A 228 -16.54 10.41 5.97
C GLY A 228 -15.90 9.32 6.83
N ARG A 229 -16.66 8.40 7.40
CA ARG A 229 -16.11 7.29 8.19
C ARG A 229 -16.35 5.96 7.51
N PRO A 230 -15.34 5.33 6.87
CA PRO A 230 -15.50 4.03 6.24
C PRO A 230 -15.50 2.88 7.28
N GLY A 231 -16.35 2.98 8.31
CA GLY A 231 -16.47 1.94 9.34
C GLY A 231 -16.79 0.56 8.76
N GLY A 232 -17.63 0.52 7.73
CA GLY A 232 -17.95 -0.72 7.01
C GLY A 232 -16.76 -1.36 6.31
N ALA A 233 -15.76 -0.57 5.89
CA ALA A 233 -14.54 -1.09 5.27
C ALA A 233 -13.73 -1.99 6.20
N VAL A 234 -13.74 -1.71 7.49
CA VAL A 234 -13.03 -2.53 8.50
C VAL A 234 -13.60 -3.93 8.53
N THR A 235 -14.94 -4.05 8.65
CA THR A 235 -15.64 -5.35 8.68
C THR A 235 -15.48 -6.12 7.37
N GLU A 236 -15.54 -5.43 6.21
CA GLU A 236 -15.28 -6.05 4.90
C GLU A 236 -13.87 -6.64 4.85
N LEU A 237 -12.86 -5.89 5.30
CA LEU A 237 -11.47 -6.34 5.27
C LEU A 237 -11.17 -7.47 6.27
N GLU A 238 -11.85 -7.53 7.40
CA GLU A 238 -11.74 -8.63 8.35
C GLU A 238 -12.21 -9.97 7.74
N SER A 239 -13.21 -9.95 6.88
CA SER A 239 -13.77 -11.13 6.22
C SER A 239 -13.03 -11.52 4.93
N LEU A 240 -12.26 -10.63 4.31
CA LEU A 240 -11.57 -10.87 3.03
C LEU A 240 -10.65 -12.11 3.05
N PRO A 241 -9.82 -12.37 4.09
CA PRO A 241 -8.98 -13.58 4.14
C PRO A 241 -9.79 -14.87 4.08
N ASP A 242 -10.98 -14.93 4.69
CA ASP A 242 -11.86 -16.08 4.63
C ASP A 242 -12.39 -16.30 3.22
N ARG A 243 -12.75 -15.23 2.52
CA ARG A 243 -13.20 -15.31 1.10
C ARG A 243 -12.09 -15.82 0.18
N VAL A 244 -10.86 -15.38 0.39
CA VAL A 244 -9.69 -15.89 -0.36
C VAL A 244 -9.46 -17.38 -0.05
N ARG A 245 -9.64 -17.81 1.22
CA ARG A 245 -9.52 -19.23 1.58
C ARG A 245 -10.61 -20.07 0.91
N GLU A 246 -11.85 -19.61 0.90
CA GLU A 246 -12.96 -20.29 0.22
C GLU A 246 -12.74 -20.39 -1.31
N LEU A 247 -12.19 -19.35 -1.94
CA LEU A 247 -11.78 -19.41 -3.34
C LEU A 247 -10.64 -20.42 -3.55
N ARG A 248 -9.65 -20.47 -2.63
CA ARG A 248 -8.50 -21.39 -2.69
C ARG A 248 -8.93 -22.87 -2.65
N GLU A 249 -9.99 -23.20 -1.93
CA GLU A 249 -10.56 -24.54 -1.91
C GLU A 249 -11.13 -24.94 -3.27
N LEU A 250 -11.61 -23.98 -4.05
CA LEU A 250 -12.14 -24.18 -5.39
C LEU A 250 -11.07 -24.05 -6.46
N ASP A 251 -10.21 -23.06 -6.37
CA ASP A 251 -9.19 -22.70 -7.36
C ASP A 251 -7.96 -22.06 -6.68
N PRO A 252 -6.92 -22.87 -6.39
CA PRO A 252 -5.69 -22.34 -5.76
C PRO A 252 -4.98 -21.28 -6.61
N GLU A 253 -4.93 -21.45 -7.93
CA GLU A 253 -4.25 -20.51 -8.84
C GLU A 253 -4.99 -19.17 -8.89
N ALA A 254 -6.30 -19.20 -9.00
CA ALA A 254 -7.12 -17.99 -8.93
C ALA A 254 -6.97 -17.29 -7.58
N ALA A 255 -6.92 -18.03 -6.46
CA ALA A 255 -6.74 -17.46 -5.13
C ALA A 255 -5.35 -16.80 -4.96
N ASP A 256 -4.30 -17.37 -5.57
CA ASP A 256 -2.95 -16.78 -5.55
C ASP A 256 -2.85 -15.49 -6.38
N SER A 257 -3.75 -15.31 -7.36
CA SER A 257 -3.83 -14.10 -8.18
C SER A 257 -4.63 -12.94 -7.55
N VAL A 258 -5.22 -13.14 -6.36
CA VAL A 258 -6.00 -12.08 -5.69
C VAL A 258 -5.10 -10.89 -5.33
N ASP A 259 -5.41 -9.74 -5.91
CA ASP A 259 -4.77 -8.47 -5.55
C ASP A 259 -5.38 -7.91 -4.25
N GLY A 260 -4.78 -8.30 -3.13
CA GLY A 260 -5.22 -7.88 -1.81
C GLY A 260 -5.19 -6.36 -1.62
N ARG A 261 -4.26 -5.64 -2.25
CA ARG A 261 -4.19 -4.17 -2.20
C ARG A 261 -5.39 -3.53 -2.92
N ALA A 262 -5.68 -3.96 -4.15
CA ALA A 262 -6.82 -3.44 -4.90
C ALA A 262 -8.14 -3.71 -4.15
N ALA A 263 -8.31 -4.91 -3.57
CA ALA A 263 -9.49 -5.25 -2.76
C ALA A 263 -9.63 -4.33 -1.53
N ARG A 264 -8.54 -4.06 -0.81
CA ARG A 264 -8.55 -3.19 0.37
C ARG A 264 -8.86 -1.74 0.03
N LEU A 265 -8.32 -1.24 -1.08
CA LEU A 265 -8.66 0.09 -1.58
C LEU A 265 -10.14 0.16 -2.00
N ALA A 266 -10.63 -0.84 -2.75
CA ALA A 266 -12.02 -0.90 -3.17
C ALA A 266 -12.98 -0.92 -1.96
N ALA A 267 -12.69 -1.73 -0.92
CA ALA A 267 -13.45 -1.73 0.32
C ALA A 267 -13.48 -0.34 0.97
N THR A 268 -12.34 0.34 1.03
CA THR A 268 -12.25 1.69 1.60
C THR A 268 -13.13 2.67 0.83
N PHE A 269 -13.04 2.70 -0.50
CA PHE A 269 -13.82 3.63 -1.33
C PHE A 269 -15.32 3.29 -1.37
N ALA A 270 -15.68 1.98 -1.36
CA ALA A 270 -17.07 1.55 -1.34
C ALA A 270 -17.85 2.02 -0.10
N HIS A 271 -17.15 2.15 1.04
CA HIS A 271 -17.74 2.56 2.32
C HIS A 271 -17.51 4.04 2.65
N LEU A 272 -16.96 4.82 1.73
CA LEU A 272 -16.97 6.27 1.88
C LEU A 272 -18.41 6.77 1.80
N PRO A 273 -18.83 7.62 2.74
CA PRO A 273 -20.19 8.12 2.69
C PRO A 273 -20.41 8.91 1.41
N VAL A 274 -21.48 8.57 0.72
CA VAL A 274 -22.00 9.35 -0.40
C VAL A 274 -22.53 10.66 0.17
N GLN A 275 -21.68 11.69 0.17
CA GLN A 275 -22.10 13.04 0.58
C GLN A 275 -22.27 13.92 -0.66
N ALA A 276 -23.28 14.74 -0.64
CA ALA A 276 -23.56 15.75 -1.66
C ALA A 276 -23.63 15.20 -3.11
N GLY A 277 -24.15 13.99 -3.31
CA GLY A 277 -24.36 13.41 -4.64
C GLY A 277 -23.10 12.86 -5.30
N ARG A 278 -22.02 12.65 -4.55
CA ARG A 278 -20.78 12.03 -5.06
C ARG A 278 -20.82 10.51 -4.86
N SER A 279 -20.38 9.78 -5.88
CA SER A 279 -20.22 8.33 -5.84
C SER A 279 -18.85 7.92 -5.28
N PRO A 280 -18.64 6.65 -4.91
CA PRO A 280 -17.30 6.11 -4.60
C PRO A 280 -16.26 6.37 -5.70
N LEU A 281 -16.67 6.39 -6.96
CA LEU A 281 -15.80 6.67 -8.10
C LEU A 281 -15.33 8.13 -8.13
N ASP A 282 -16.19 9.09 -7.76
CA ASP A 282 -15.81 10.51 -7.69
C ASP A 282 -14.72 10.72 -6.63
N PHE A 283 -14.79 10.02 -5.50
CA PHE A 283 -13.73 10.04 -4.48
C PHE A 283 -12.44 9.39 -4.96
N LEU A 284 -12.55 8.28 -5.68
CA LEU A 284 -11.40 7.61 -6.28
C LEU A 284 -10.67 8.53 -7.28
N GLU A 285 -11.42 9.27 -8.09
CA GLU A 285 -10.86 10.27 -9.02
C GLU A 285 -10.15 11.40 -8.27
N LEU A 286 -10.75 11.93 -7.20
CA LEU A 286 -10.11 12.95 -6.37
C LEU A 286 -8.77 12.46 -5.78
N PHE A 287 -8.72 11.21 -5.28
CA PHE A 287 -7.49 10.61 -4.76
C PHE A 287 -6.41 10.44 -5.82
N ARG A 288 -6.80 10.01 -7.02
CA ARG A 288 -5.91 9.93 -8.17
C ARG A 288 -5.37 11.30 -8.56
N ASP A 289 -6.24 12.31 -8.66
CA ASP A 289 -5.88 13.65 -9.09
C ASP A 289 -5.03 14.39 -8.05
N ALA A 290 -5.25 14.10 -6.76
CA ALA A 290 -4.36 14.55 -5.68
C ALA A 290 -3.00 13.84 -5.65
N GLY A 291 -2.80 12.80 -6.48
CA GLY A 291 -1.53 12.05 -6.55
C GLY A 291 -1.36 10.97 -5.47
N TYR A 292 -2.41 10.67 -4.69
CA TYR A 292 -2.36 9.62 -3.66
C TYR A 292 -2.45 8.21 -4.24
N LEU A 293 -2.91 8.05 -5.48
CA LEU A 293 -2.96 6.79 -6.21
C LEU A 293 -2.35 6.94 -7.60
N THR A 294 -1.76 5.86 -8.12
CA THR A 294 -1.35 5.79 -9.52
C THR A 294 -2.58 5.62 -10.41
N ARG A 295 -2.47 6.00 -11.70
CA ARG A 295 -3.54 5.80 -12.68
C ARG A 295 -3.92 4.32 -12.82
N ALA A 296 -2.93 3.42 -12.81
CA ALA A 296 -3.15 1.98 -12.92
C ALA A 296 -3.93 1.45 -11.71
N THR A 297 -3.51 1.80 -10.48
CA THR A 297 -4.21 1.40 -9.25
C THR A 297 -5.64 1.94 -9.22
N ALA A 298 -5.86 3.20 -9.61
CA ALA A 298 -7.20 3.78 -9.65
C ALA A 298 -8.11 3.05 -10.67
N ALA A 299 -7.58 2.69 -11.83
CA ALA A 299 -8.33 1.92 -12.84
C ALA A 299 -8.72 0.52 -12.34
N ASP A 300 -7.80 -0.17 -11.66
CA ASP A 300 -8.09 -1.49 -11.08
C ASP A 300 -9.17 -1.39 -9.98
N VAL A 301 -9.05 -0.41 -9.07
CA VAL A 301 -10.06 -0.17 -8.02
C VAL A 301 -11.42 0.22 -8.62
N ALA A 302 -11.46 1.05 -9.65
CA ALA A 302 -12.70 1.43 -10.34
C ALA A 302 -13.45 0.19 -10.87
N ARG A 303 -12.73 -0.76 -11.49
CA ARG A 303 -13.32 -2.02 -11.98
C ARG A 303 -13.95 -2.84 -10.85
N LEU A 304 -13.33 -2.89 -9.66
CA LEU A 304 -13.88 -3.59 -8.50
C LEU A 304 -15.16 -2.91 -7.98
N LEU A 305 -15.25 -1.59 -8.08
CA LEU A 305 -16.40 -0.81 -7.64
C LEU A 305 -17.61 -0.86 -8.58
N GLU A 306 -17.43 -1.31 -9.82
CA GLU A 306 -18.52 -1.46 -10.79
C GLU A 306 -19.53 -2.55 -10.41
N TRP A 307 -19.12 -3.51 -9.57
CA TRP A 307 -19.94 -4.67 -9.22
C TRP A 307 -20.45 -4.58 -7.79
N THR A 308 -21.69 -4.99 -7.59
CA THR A 308 -22.34 -5.03 -6.28
C THR A 308 -22.58 -6.46 -5.78
N GLU A 309 -22.71 -7.44 -6.67
CA GLU A 309 -22.92 -8.86 -6.36
C GLU A 309 -22.39 -9.76 -7.49
N LEU A 310 -22.20 -11.05 -7.21
CA LEU A 310 -21.90 -12.05 -8.24
C LEU A 310 -23.16 -12.39 -9.04
N PRO A 311 -23.07 -12.56 -10.36
CA PRO A 311 -24.20 -12.94 -11.21
C PRO A 311 -24.70 -14.35 -10.95
N ASP A 312 -26.01 -14.55 -10.96
CA ASP A 312 -26.65 -15.84 -10.72
C ASP A 312 -26.83 -16.67 -12.02
N ASP A 313 -26.86 -16.03 -13.21
CA ASP A 313 -27.05 -16.70 -14.50
C ASP A 313 -25.73 -16.82 -15.30
N GLU A 314 -25.71 -17.69 -16.31
CA GLU A 314 -24.50 -17.99 -17.09
C GLU A 314 -24.05 -16.79 -17.92
N ILE A 315 -24.99 -16.04 -18.53
CA ILE A 315 -24.65 -14.86 -19.35
C ILE A 315 -24.04 -13.78 -18.46
N GLY A 316 -24.62 -13.55 -17.30
CA GLY A 316 -24.08 -12.61 -16.30
C GLY A 316 -22.66 -13.00 -15.87
N ARG A 317 -22.42 -14.30 -15.57
CA ARG A 317 -21.08 -14.79 -15.22
C ARG A 317 -20.07 -14.62 -16.35
N ARG A 318 -20.45 -14.83 -17.61
CA ARG A 318 -19.60 -14.58 -18.77
C ARG A 318 -19.22 -13.11 -18.89
N ARG A 319 -20.20 -12.22 -18.79
CA ARG A 319 -20.00 -10.77 -18.81
C ARG A 319 -19.12 -10.30 -17.65
N PHE A 320 -19.35 -10.87 -16.46
CA PHE A 320 -18.52 -10.58 -15.27
C PHE A 320 -17.06 -10.96 -15.53
N LEU A 321 -16.78 -12.20 -15.95
CA LEU A 321 -15.42 -12.68 -16.21
C LEU A 321 -14.73 -11.84 -17.28
N HIS A 322 -15.42 -11.58 -18.40
CA HIS A 322 -14.88 -10.76 -19.48
C HIS A 322 -14.53 -9.34 -19.00
N ARG A 323 -15.44 -8.68 -18.29
CA ARG A 323 -15.27 -7.29 -17.85
C ARG A 323 -14.27 -7.14 -16.69
N ALA A 324 -14.29 -8.04 -15.72
CA ALA A 324 -13.33 -8.07 -14.62
C ALA A 324 -11.92 -8.48 -15.09
N GLY A 325 -11.83 -9.28 -16.16
CA GLY A 325 -10.57 -9.73 -16.72
C GLY A 325 -9.70 -10.42 -15.66
N ARG A 326 -8.42 -10.08 -15.61
CA ARG A 326 -7.47 -10.63 -14.62
C ARG A 326 -7.85 -10.36 -13.15
N LEU A 327 -8.71 -9.38 -12.91
CA LEU A 327 -9.14 -9.01 -11.55
C LEU A 327 -10.37 -9.78 -11.07
N TRP A 328 -10.91 -10.73 -11.85
CA TRP A 328 -12.11 -11.46 -11.47
C TRP A 328 -12.01 -12.16 -10.11
N PRO A 329 -10.86 -12.79 -9.73
CA PRO A 329 -10.74 -13.41 -8.41
C PRO A 329 -10.79 -12.38 -7.29
N THR A 330 -10.08 -11.25 -7.48
CA THR A 330 -10.09 -10.12 -6.55
C THR A 330 -11.49 -9.53 -6.39
N THR A 331 -12.19 -9.32 -7.51
CA THR A 331 -13.56 -8.78 -7.53
C THR A 331 -14.52 -9.74 -6.82
N ALA A 332 -14.44 -11.05 -7.11
CA ALA A 332 -15.28 -12.05 -6.47
C ALA A 332 -15.06 -12.11 -4.94
N CYS A 333 -13.81 -12.10 -4.46
CA CYS A 333 -13.50 -12.09 -3.05
C CYS A 333 -13.94 -10.78 -2.36
N SER A 334 -13.76 -9.64 -3.00
CA SER A 334 -14.21 -8.34 -2.49
C SER A 334 -15.74 -8.29 -2.37
N LEU A 335 -16.47 -8.79 -3.37
CA LEU A 335 -17.94 -8.93 -3.31
C LEU A 335 -18.38 -9.86 -2.18
N GLY A 336 -17.67 -10.98 -1.98
CA GLY A 336 -17.95 -11.91 -0.89
C GLY A 336 -17.69 -11.31 0.49
N ALA A 337 -16.66 -10.47 0.61
CA ALA A 337 -16.32 -9.82 1.87
C ALA A 337 -17.39 -8.81 2.32
N ARG A 338 -18.06 -8.13 1.40
CA ARG A 338 -19.17 -7.18 1.68
C ARG A 338 -20.55 -7.78 1.54
N ALA A 339 -20.66 -9.07 1.20
CA ALA A 339 -21.96 -9.73 1.02
C ALA A 339 -22.75 -9.79 2.33
N THR A 340 -23.99 -9.31 2.31
CA THR A 340 -24.95 -9.43 3.41
C THR A 340 -25.41 -10.87 3.62
N ASP A 341 -25.38 -11.70 2.56
CA ASP A 341 -25.63 -13.13 2.57
C ASP A 341 -24.42 -13.91 2.04
N PRO A 342 -23.51 -14.35 2.92
CA PRO A 342 -22.34 -15.14 2.53
C PRO A 342 -22.69 -16.49 1.91
N ALA A 343 -23.86 -17.09 2.23
CA ALA A 343 -24.27 -18.38 1.66
C ALA A 343 -24.66 -18.23 0.18
N ARG A 344 -25.37 -17.18 -0.16
CA ARG A 344 -25.67 -16.81 -1.56
C ARG A 344 -24.39 -16.58 -2.36
N TRP A 345 -23.45 -15.84 -1.82
CA TRP A 345 -22.17 -15.61 -2.47
C TRP A 345 -21.41 -16.92 -2.75
N ARG A 346 -21.33 -17.86 -1.76
CA ARG A 346 -20.70 -19.16 -1.95
C ARG A 346 -21.39 -19.99 -3.04
N SER A 347 -22.71 -19.95 -3.11
CA SER A 347 -23.47 -20.66 -4.14
C SER A 347 -23.20 -20.13 -5.54
N ALA A 348 -22.96 -18.82 -5.70
CA ALA A 348 -22.64 -18.19 -6.97
C ALA A 348 -21.16 -18.36 -7.37
N LEU A 349 -20.24 -18.51 -6.38
CA LEU A 349 -18.80 -18.59 -6.62
C LEU A 349 -18.40 -19.84 -7.41
N ARG A 350 -18.90 -21.03 -7.02
CA ARG A 350 -18.52 -22.31 -7.67
C ARG A 350 -18.83 -22.32 -9.16
N PRO A 351 -20.07 -22.00 -9.64
CA PRO A 351 -20.35 -21.94 -11.08
C PRO A 351 -19.50 -20.91 -11.83
N LEU A 352 -19.10 -19.82 -11.17
CA LEU A 352 -18.20 -18.81 -11.74
C LEU A 352 -16.80 -19.38 -11.97
N VAL A 353 -16.24 -20.06 -10.97
CA VAL A 353 -14.94 -20.73 -11.06
C VAL A 353 -14.94 -21.82 -12.14
N ASP A 354 -15.98 -22.66 -12.16
CA ASP A 354 -16.13 -23.74 -13.13
C ASP A 354 -16.19 -23.17 -14.56
N LEU A 355 -16.89 -22.06 -14.76
CA LEU A 355 -16.97 -21.37 -16.06
C LEU A 355 -15.61 -20.78 -16.46
N ALA A 356 -14.92 -20.10 -15.55
CA ALA A 356 -13.59 -19.52 -15.81
C ALA A 356 -12.58 -20.60 -16.24
N ARG A 357 -12.59 -21.75 -15.57
CA ARG A 357 -11.73 -22.89 -15.93
C ARG A 357 -12.09 -23.52 -17.26
N LYS A 358 -13.39 -23.69 -17.52
CA LYS A 358 -13.89 -24.31 -18.77
C LYS A 358 -13.53 -23.50 -20.00
N GLU A 359 -13.72 -22.19 -19.93
CA GLU A 359 -13.53 -21.29 -21.08
C GLU A 359 -12.08 -20.80 -21.19
N GLY A 360 -11.30 -20.84 -20.10
CA GLY A 360 -9.90 -20.43 -20.07
C GLY A 360 -9.69 -18.99 -20.54
N GLN A 361 -8.64 -18.75 -21.31
CA GLN A 361 -8.27 -17.39 -21.75
C GLN A 361 -9.30 -16.77 -22.71
N GLU A 362 -10.08 -17.60 -23.43
CA GLU A 362 -11.04 -17.11 -24.44
C GLU A 362 -12.18 -16.29 -23.84
N ILE A 363 -12.55 -16.52 -22.57
CA ILE A 363 -13.60 -15.73 -21.94
C ILE A 363 -13.13 -14.30 -21.62
N PHE A 364 -11.83 -14.14 -21.33
CA PHE A 364 -11.24 -12.84 -21.00
C PHE A 364 -10.94 -12.02 -22.25
N ASP A 365 -10.44 -12.68 -23.30
CA ASP A 365 -10.13 -12.06 -24.60
C ASP A 365 -10.56 -12.99 -25.75
N PRO A 366 -11.86 -12.99 -26.09
CA PRO A 366 -12.38 -13.81 -27.19
C PRO A 366 -11.69 -13.47 -28.53
N PRO A 367 -11.30 -14.47 -29.33
CA PRO A 367 -10.65 -14.24 -30.61
C PRO A 367 -11.59 -13.50 -31.59
N ARG A 368 -11.02 -12.74 -32.49
CA ARG A 368 -11.78 -12.04 -33.53
C ARG A 368 -12.29 -13.04 -34.56
N LEU A 369 -13.62 -13.25 -34.66
CA LEU A 369 -14.24 -14.20 -35.57
C LEU A 369 -14.36 -13.67 -37.00
N LEU A 370 -14.65 -12.37 -37.18
CA LEU A 370 -14.75 -11.73 -38.49
C LEU A 370 -13.91 -10.45 -38.51
N SER A 371 -13.25 -10.17 -39.61
CA SER A 371 -12.59 -8.90 -39.90
C SER A 371 -13.61 -7.84 -40.33
N GLY A 372 -13.19 -6.57 -40.33
CA GLY A 372 -14.02 -5.49 -40.86
C GLY A 372 -14.33 -5.65 -42.36
N GLU A 373 -13.38 -6.17 -43.14
CA GLU A 373 -13.54 -6.46 -44.58
C GLU A 373 -14.60 -7.54 -44.81
N GLU A 374 -14.57 -8.60 -44.04
CA GLU A 374 -15.57 -9.69 -44.18
C GLU A 374 -16.98 -9.24 -43.77
N VAL A 375 -17.10 -8.36 -42.73
CA VAL A 375 -18.39 -7.77 -42.37
C VAL A 375 -18.89 -6.84 -43.47
N GLN A 376 -17.99 -6.07 -44.10
CA GLN A 376 -18.32 -5.20 -45.23
C GLN A 376 -18.87 -5.98 -46.43
N GLU A 377 -18.18 -7.06 -46.81
CA GLU A 377 -18.61 -7.92 -47.90
C GLU A 377 -19.96 -8.60 -47.61
N LEU A 378 -20.12 -9.08 -46.36
CA LEU A 378 -21.34 -9.81 -45.96
C LEU A 378 -22.58 -8.92 -45.94
N LEU A 379 -22.47 -7.67 -45.45
CA LEU A 379 -23.60 -6.77 -45.28
C LEU A 379 -23.73 -5.71 -46.38
N GLY A 380 -22.75 -5.58 -47.25
CA GLY A 380 -22.73 -4.55 -48.31
C GLY A 380 -22.63 -3.12 -47.75
N ILE A 381 -22.02 -2.94 -46.59
CA ILE A 381 -21.91 -1.64 -45.90
C ILE A 381 -20.50 -1.03 -46.04
N LEU A 382 -20.40 0.29 -45.96
CA LEU A 382 -19.10 0.98 -45.98
C LEU A 382 -18.47 1.04 -44.56
N PRO A 383 -17.14 1.21 -44.48
CA PRO A 383 -16.49 1.49 -43.20
C PRO A 383 -17.11 2.69 -42.50
N GLY A 384 -17.59 2.48 -41.26
CA GLY A 384 -18.29 3.53 -40.51
C GLY A 384 -19.00 3.02 -39.26
N PRO A 385 -19.90 3.85 -38.69
CA PRO A 385 -20.60 3.51 -37.44
C PRO A 385 -21.41 2.23 -37.48
N GLU A 386 -22.00 1.86 -38.65
CA GLU A 386 -22.80 0.63 -38.84
C GLU A 386 -21.91 -0.61 -38.77
N MET A 387 -20.75 -0.58 -39.38
CA MET A 387 -19.75 -1.64 -39.25
C MET A 387 -19.32 -1.81 -37.78
N GLY A 388 -19.07 -0.68 -37.07
CA GLY A 388 -18.74 -0.72 -35.65
C GLY A 388 -19.85 -1.38 -34.83
N LYS A 389 -21.12 -1.12 -35.11
CA LYS A 389 -22.26 -1.77 -34.44
C LYS A 389 -22.31 -3.28 -34.75
N ALA A 390 -22.10 -3.68 -35.99
CA ALA A 390 -22.09 -5.09 -36.39
C ALA A 390 -20.97 -5.87 -35.67
N LEU A 391 -19.74 -5.35 -35.67
CA LEU A 391 -18.62 -5.95 -34.95
C LEU A 391 -18.87 -6.01 -33.43
N ALA A 392 -19.46 -4.97 -32.85
CA ALA A 392 -19.83 -4.94 -31.44
C ALA A 392 -20.92 -5.96 -31.10
N ALA A 393 -21.88 -6.18 -31.99
CA ALA A 393 -22.92 -7.19 -31.82
C ALA A 393 -22.33 -8.62 -31.81
N ILE A 394 -21.41 -8.91 -32.73
CA ILE A 394 -20.69 -10.20 -32.74
C ILE A 394 -19.92 -10.36 -31.42
N ARG A 395 -19.15 -9.35 -31.03
CA ARG A 395 -18.36 -9.39 -29.78
C ARG A 395 -19.23 -9.64 -28.55
N GLN A 396 -20.37 -8.97 -28.47
CA GLN A 396 -21.33 -9.17 -27.39
C GLN A 396 -21.93 -10.59 -27.41
N ALA A 397 -22.26 -11.12 -28.57
CA ALA A 397 -22.76 -12.47 -28.71
C ALA A 397 -21.70 -13.55 -28.35
N GLN A 398 -20.43 -13.28 -28.64
CA GLN A 398 -19.31 -14.13 -28.18
C GLN A 398 -19.21 -14.12 -26.67
N ILE A 399 -19.18 -12.94 -26.05
CA ILE A 399 -19.13 -12.78 -24.59
C ILE A 399 -20.31 -13.53 -23.95
N ASP A 400 -21.51 -13.40 -24.51
CA ASP A 400 -22.70 -14.07 -24.02
C ASP A 400 -22.69 -15.60 -24.27
N GLY A 401 -21.73 -16.12 -25.03
CA GLY A 401 -21.60 -17.54 -25.37
C GLY A 401 -22.56 -18.02 -26.43
N LYS A 402 -23.21 -17.12 -27.16
CA LYS A 402 -24.18 -17.41 -28.23
C LYS A 402 -23.51 -17.67 -29.57
N VAL A 403 -22.30 -17.15 -29.76
CA VAL A 403 -21.51 -17.27 -30.99
C VAL A 403 -20.09 -17.69 -30.62
N ARG A 404 -19.59 -18.76 -31.23
CA ARG A 404 -18.25 -19.30 -30.96
C ARG A 404 -17.42 -19.50 -32.21
N THR A 405 -18.10 -19.63 -33.37
CA THR A 405 -17.46 -19.88 -34.67
C THR A 405 -17.69 -18.72 -35.62
N ARG A 406 -16.90 -18.73 -36.70
CA ARG A 406 -17.03 -17.77 -37.79
C ARG A 406 -18.39 -17.88 -38.49
N GLU A 407 -18.84 -19.13 -38.70
CA GLU A 407 -20.11 -19.44 -39.34
C GLU A 407 -21.29 -18.86 -38.52
N GLU A 408 -21.29 -19.09 -37.20
CA GLU A 408 -22.30 -18.55 -36.30
C GLU A 408 -22.31 -17.01 -36.28
N ALA A 409 -21.11 -16.38 -36.39
CA ALA A 409 -21.01 -14.92 -36.46
C ALA A 409 -21.59 -14.38 -37.79
N MET A 410 -21.41 -15.11 -38.90
CA MET A 410 -22.00 -14.74 -40.18
C MET A 410 -23.54 -14.89 -40.16
N GLU A 411 -24.04 -15.99 -39.55
CA GLU A 411 -25.48 -16.18 -39.37
C GLU A 411 -26.12 -15.09 -38.53
N LEU A 412 -25.49 -14.71 -37.43
CA LEU A 412 -25.96 -13.60 -36.56
C LEU A 412 -26.13 -12.28 -37.32
N LEU A 413 -25.28 -12.01 -38.30
CA LEU A 413 -25.38 -10.77 -39.10
C LEU A 413 -26.40 -10.83 -40.25
N ARG A 414 -26.81 -12.02 -40.64
CA ARG A 414 -27.82 -12.24 -41.73
C ARG A 414 -29.26 -12.25 -41.24
N GLY A 415 -29.48 -12.57 -39.96
CA GLY A 415 -30.82 -12.78 -39.38
C GLY A 415 -31.26 -11.81 -38.41
#